data_06580418370bda05860a04ceb0f11e9b
#
_entry.id   06580418370bda05860a04ceb0f11e9b
#
_cell.length_a   1.000
_cell.length_b   1.000
_cell.length_c   1.000
_cell.angle_alpha   90.00
_cell.angle_beta   90.00
_cell.angle_gamma   90.00
#
_symmetry.space_group_name_H-M   'P 1'
#
loop_
_entity.id
_entity.type
_entity.pdbx_description
1 polymer ?
#
loop_
_entity_poly.entity_id
_entity_poly.type
_entity_poly.pdbx_seq_one_letter_code
_entity_poly.pdbx_strand_id
1 'polypeptide(L)'
;GYIVGQIFRFSSPSDDQIVDKYFVYRPKTVRPILSSLSLALVCSFFLFLGNRYNVFSTISNFFSNLIVNRNNIFVIEMNTALRTFSAWIGNSNLINNIPFINDSFALDNLNYALKHHTTRGVPYLFSSTNLYDAYGAFAGLGGGLALLVAILWKSRSDKDRDVSLKSIFPSLFNHGTAFMVGIPIFFNFLFLNPFILVPMINVFIASIFLYFRLMPPAVYPVPSGAPSVLYAFIGTGGSLRSLAVGIFIFIIDVMIYLPFVTFNDQIHDELRRIDPKGGKHD
;
A
#
# COMPACT_ATOMS: atom_id res chain seq x y z
N GLY A 1 -6.87 5.65 -13.06
CA GLY A 1 -7.29 6.87 -12.34
C GLY A 1 -6.75 8.13 -13.00
N TYR A 2 -5.44 8.45 -12.94
CA TYR A 2 -4.87 9.72 -13.40
C TYR A 2 -5.16 10.03 -14.88
N ILE A 3 -4.86 9.09 -15.79
CA ILE A 3 -5.08 9.27 -17.22
C ILE A 3 -6.57 9.48 -17.53
N VAL A 4 -7.45 8.72 -16.90
CA VAL A 4 -8.90 8.89 -17.05
C VAL A 4 -9.32 10.25 -16.52
N GLY A 5 -8.81 10.67 -15.36
CA GLY A 5 -9.05 12.01 -14.81
C GLY A 5 -8.59 13.14 -15.74
N GLN A 6 -7.43 13.01 -16.39
CA GLN A 6 -6.96 13.97 -17.39
C GLN A 6 -7.87 14.01 -18.63
N ILE A 7 -8.34 12.85 -19.11
CA ILE A 7 -9.28 12.79 -20.24
C ILE A 7 -10.58 13.52 -19.89
N PHE A 8 -11.11 13.33 -18.69
CA PHE A 8 -12.30 14.06 -18.22
C PHE A 8 -12.03 15.57 -18.13
N ARG A 9 -10.88 15.98 -17.59
CA ARG A 9 -10.49 17.38 -17.48
C ARG A 9 -10.38 18.08 -18.85
N PHE A 10 -9.75 17.45 -19.83
CA PHE A 10 -9.68 17.99 -21.20
C PHE A 10 -11.01 18.00 -21.94
N SER A 11 -11.94 17.13 -21.55
CA SER A 11 -13.25 17.02 -22.17
C SER A 11 -14.33 17.86 -21.48
N SER A 12 -14.03 18.44 -20.30
CA SER A 12 -14.94 19.34 -19.59
C SER A 12 -15.03 20.69 -20.30
N PRO A 13 -16.24 21.24 -20.49
CA PRO A 13 -16.39 22.59 -21.04
C PRO A 13 -15.82 23.62 -20.07
N SER A 14 -15.18 24.67 -20.59
CA SER A 14 -14.80 25.86 -19.81
C SER A 14 -16.07 26.48 -19.18
N ASP A 15 -15.94 26.96 -17.93
CA ASP A 15 -17.01 27.44 -17.04
C ASP A 15 -17.91 28.57 -17.59
N ASP A 16 -17.56 29.16 -18.73
CA ASP A 16 -18.30 30.32 -19.30
C ASP A 16 -19.64 29.95 -19.96
N GLN A 17 -20.07 28.71 -19.92
CA GLN A 17 -21.32 28.27 -20.59
C GLN A 17 -22.37 27.62 -19.65
N ILE A 18 -22.25 27.76 -18.35
CA ILE A 18 -23.23 27.24 -17.39
C ILE A 18 -24.21 28.36 -16.97
N VAL A 19 -24.93 28.91 -17.93
CA VAL A 19 -26.18 29.63 -17.63
C VAL A 19 -27.18 29.31 -18.71
N ASP A 20 -27.80 28.14 -18.61
CA ASP A 20 -29.11 27.93 -19.23
C ASP A 20 -29.98 27.03 -18.34
N LYS A 21 -31.09 27.61 -17.95
CA LYS A 21 -32.04 27.29 -16.90
C LYS A 21 -32.95 26.09 -17.19
N TYR A 22 -32.54 25.17 -18.08
CA TYR A 22 -33.35 23.99 -18.40
C TYR A 22 -32.45 22.76 -18.54
N PHE A 23 -32.82 21.69 -17.84
CA PHE A 23 -32.21 20.36 -17.95
C PHE A 23 -32.33 19.83 -19.40
N VAL A 24 -31.44 20.26 -20.26
CA VAL A 24 -31.24 19.62 -21.54
C VAL A 24 -30.05 18.67 -21.40
N TYR A 25 -30.34 17.38 -21.44
CA TYR A 25 -29.34 16.29 -21.49
C TYR A 25 -28.42 16.53 -22.68
N ARG A 26 -27.26 17.14 -22.45
CA ARG A 26 -26.30 17.42 -23.54
C ARG A 26 -25.39 16.22 -23.73
N PRO A 27 -25.16 15.75 -24.99
CA PRO A 27 -24.30 14.61 -25.32
C PRO A 27 -22.81 14.86 -25.07
N LYS A 28 -22.42 15.92 -24.33
CA LYS A 28 -21.03 16.25 -23.99
C LYS A 28 -20.37 15.23 -23.08
N THR A 29 -21.14 14.46 -22.33
CA THR A 29 -20.65 13.41 -21.43
C THR A 29 -20.22 12.14 -22.18
N VAL A 30 -20.68 11.96 -23.43
CA VAL A 30 -20.39 10.73 -24.21
C VAL A 30 -18.94 10.69 -24.68
N ARG A 31 -18.32 11.84 -25.02
CA ARG A 31 -16.93 11.89 -25.48
C ARG A 31 -15.92 11.38 -24.44
N PRO A 32 -15.93 11.85 -23.17
CA PRO A 32 -14.99 11.34 -22.17
C PRO A 32 -15.26 9.88 -21.83
N ILE A 33 -16.52 9.42 -21.88
CA ILE A 33 -16.84 8.01 -21.67
C ILE A 33 -16.28 7.17 -22.83
N LEU A 34 -16.47 7.58 -24.09
CA LEU A 34 -15.92 6.87 -25.25
C LEU A 34 -14.40 6.87 -25.25
N SER A 35 -13.74 7.97 -24.89
CA SER A 35 -12.28 8.02 -24.82
C SER A 35 -11.71 7.18 -23.68
N SER A 36 -12.36 7.13 -22.53
CA SER A 36 -11.95 6.25 -21.44
C SER A 36 -12.20 4.76 -21.78
N LEU A 37 -13.28 4.44 -22.46
CA LEU A 37 -13.59 3.09 -22.94
C LEU A 37 -12.56 2.64 -24.01
N SER A 38 -12.23 3.51 -24.97
CA SER A 38 -11.23 3.21 -26.00
C SER A 38 -9.84 2.98 -25.37
N LEU A 39 -9.46 3.78 -24.38
CA LEU A 39 -8.21 3.58 -23.64
C LEU A 39 -8.22 2.25 -22.89
N ALA A 40 -9.33 1.91 -22.23
CA ALA A 40 -9.48 0.65 -21.53
C ALA A 40 -9.38 -0.55 -22.49
N LEU A 41 -9.96 -0.47 -23.68
CA LEU A 41 -9.85 -1.49 -24.71
C LEU A 41 -8.40 -1.65 -25.23
N VAL A 42 -7.71 -0.54 -25.48
CA VAL A 42 -6.30 -0.55 -25.86
C VAL A 42 -5.43 -1.18 -24.79
N CYS A 43 -5.60 -0.77 -23.53
CA CYS A 43 -4.88 -1.37 -22.40
C CYS A 43 -5.18 -2.86 -22.25
N SER A 44 -6.45 -3.27 -22.38
CA SER A 44 -6.86 -4.68 -22.33
C SER A 44 -6.24 -5.50 -23.48
N PHE A 45 -6.13 -4.91 -24.67
CA PHE A 45 -5.49 -5.55 -25.83
C PHE A 45 -3.98 -5.76 -25.57
N PHE A 46 -3.27 -4.76 -25.02
CA PHE A 46 -1.86 -4.93 -24.65
C PHE A 46 -1.66 -5.96 -23.53
N LEU A 47 -2.56 -6.01 -22.56
CA LEU A 47 -2.54 -7.05 -21.51
C LEU A 47 -2.79 -8.43 -22.10
N PHE A 48 -3.74 -8.56 -23.04
CA PHE A 48 -3.99 -9.80 -23.77
C PHE A 48 -2.77 -10.25 -24.55
N LEU A 49 -2.11 -9.34 -25.31
CA LEU A 49 -0.88 -9.64 -26.02
C LEU A 49 0.23 -10.06 -25.04
N GLY A 50 0.42 -9.33 -23.94
CA GLY A 50 1.40 -9.67 -22.92
C GLY A 50 1.19 -11.08 -22.33
N ASN A 51 -0.05 -11.46 -22.13
CA ASN A 51 -0.40 -12.81 -21.69
C ASN A 51 -0.23 -13.85 -22.80
N ARG A 52 -0.60 -13.53 -24.04
CA ARG A 52 -0.47 -14.41 -25.20
C ARG A 52 1.00 -14.75 -25.52
N TYR A 53 1.90 -13.79 -25.37
CA TYR A 53 3.35 -13.98 -25.59
C TYR A 53 4.11 -14.35 -24.32
N ASN A 54 3.41 -14.71 -23.25
CA ASN A 54 4.01 -15.07 -21.97
C ASN A 54 5.01 -14.03 -21.42
N VAL A 55 4.84 -12.75 -21.75
CA VAL A 55 5.73 -11.66 -21.30
C VAL A 55 5.78 -11.61 -19.78
N PHE A 56 4.62 -11.73 -19.12
CA PHE A 56 4.56 -11.72 -17.66
C PHE A 56 5.24 -12.92 -17.02
N SER A 57 5.09 -14.11 -17.60
CA SER A 57 5.79 -15.32 -17.11
C SER A 57 7.29 -15.26 -17.38
N THR A 58 7.71 -14.69 -18.50
CA THR A 58 9.14 -14.48 -18.82
C THR A 58 9.78 -13.50 -17.84
N ILE A 59 9.11 -12.39 -17.55
CA ILE A 59 9.55 -11.42 -16.53
C ILE A 59 9.60 -12.09 -15.15
N SER A 60 8.55 -12.81 -14.78
CA SER A 60 8.48 -13.55 -13.53
C SER A 60 9.61 -14.57 -13.39
N ASN A 61 9.88 -15.35 -14.45
CA ASN A 61 10.95 -16.34 -14.46
C ASN A 61 12.34 -15.68 -14.42
N PHE A 62 12.51 -14.55 -15.09
CA PHE A 62 13.75 -13.78 -15.00
C PHE A 62 14.03 -13.34 -13.55
N PHE A 63 13.03 -12.75 -12.87
CA PHE A 63 13.17 -12.37 -11.48
C PHE A 63 13.33 -13.59 -10.55
N SER A 64 12.61 -14.69 -10.79
CA SER A 64 12.74 -15.90 -9.96
C SER A 64 14.12 -16.56 -10.09
N ASN A 65 14.74 -16.50 -11.27
CA ASN A 65 16.09 -17.01 -11.48
C ASN A 65 17.18 -16.14 -10.83
N LEU A 66 16.96 -14.82 -10.74
CA LEU A 66 17.84 -13.92 -9.99
C LEU A 66 17.78 -14.18 -8.47
N ILE A 67 16.70 -14.79 -7.98
CA ILE A 67 16.40 -14.92 -6.54
C ILE A 67 16.45 -16.40 -6.14
N VAL A 68 17.59 -17.04 -6.36
CA VAL A 68 17.78 -18.47 -6.02
C VAL A 68 17.74 -18.74 -4.52
N ASN A 69 18.02 -17.76 -3.68
CA ASN A 69 18.05 -17.93 -2.22
C ASN A 69 16.94 -17.14 -1.51
N ARG A 70 15.75 -17.78 -1.39
CA ARG A 70 14.52 -17.16 -0.87
C ARG A 70 14.54 -16.83 0.64
N ASN A 71 15.50 -17.35 1.40
CA ASN A 71 15.74 -17.00 2.81
C ASN A 71 16.73 -15.84 2.94
N ASN A 72 16.68 -14.88 2.02
CA ASN A 72 17.57 -13.73 2.00
C ASN A 72 16.76 -12.45 2.24
N ILE A 73 17.19 -11.65 3.19
CA ILE A 73 16.54 -10.37 3.52
C ILE A 73 16.44 -9.44 2.31
N PHE A 74 17.46 -9.40 1.45
CA PHE A 74 17.45 -8.57 0.25
C PHE A 74 16.29 -8.94 -0.70
N VAL A 75 15.97 -10.22 -0.81
CA VAL A 75 14.84 -10.70 -1.61
C VAL A 75 13.51 -10.23 -1.04
N ILE A 76 13.37 -10.27 0.28
CA ILE A 76 12.15 -9.83 0.96
C ILE A 76 11.99 -8.31 0.85
N GLU A 77 13.09 -7.56 0.97
CA GLU A 77 13.09 -6.11 0.78
C GLU A 77 12.67 -5.72 -0.64
N MET A 78 13.26 -6.37 -1.65
CA MET A 78 12.91 -6.14 -3.05
C MET A 78 11.45 -6.48 -3.33
N ASN A 79 10.98 -7.60 -2.76
CA ASN A 79 9.57 -8.00 -2.84
C ASN A 79 8.65 -6.97 -2.16
N THR A 80 9.03 -6.48 -0.98
CA THR A 80 8.30 -5.43 -0.25
C THR A 80 8.19 -4.16 -1.10
N ALA A 81 9.29 -3.70 -1.70
CA ALA A 81 9.31 -2.54 -2.59
C ALA A 81 8.40 -2.73 -3.81
N LEU A 82 8.47 -3.90 -4.46
CA LEU A 82 7.64 -4.21 -5.62
C LEU A 82 6.14 -4.28 -5.27
N ARG A 83 5.78 -4.89 -4.15
CA ARG A 83 4.40 -4.96 -3.66
C ARG A 83 3.83 -3.57 -3.40
N THR A 84 4.57 -2.74 -2.68
CA THR A 84 4.12 -1.38 -2.32
C THR A 84 4.08 -0.46 -3.53
N PHE A 85 5.05 -0.54 -4.44
CA PHE A 85 5.03 0.20 -5.70
C PHE A 85 3.84 -0.20 -6.58
N SER A 86 3.58 -1.50 -6.72
CA SER A 86 2.44 -2.02 -7.48
C SER A 86 1.11 -1.54 -6.89
N ALA A 87 1.00 -1.53 -5.58
CA ALA A 87 -0.18 -1.01 -4.89
C ALA A 87 -0.36 0.49 -5.09
N TRP A 88 0.73 1.27 -5.10
CA TRP A 88 0.69 2.70 -5.36
C TRP A 88 0.19 3.02 -6.79
N ILE A 89 0.48 2.17 -7.77
CA ILE A 89 -0.09 2.26 -9.13
C ILE A 89 -1.59 1.88 -9.14
N GLY A 90 -2.14 1.41 -8.02
CA GLY A 90 -3.53 0.97 -7.92
C GLY A 90 -3.77 -0.50 -8.29
N ASN A 91 -2.71 -1.29 -8.46
CA ASN A 91 -2.79 -2.70 -8.78
C ASN A 91 -2.17 -3.58 -7.69
N SER A 92 -2.92 -3.82 -6.64
CA SER A 92 -2.50 -4.70 -5.55
C SER A 92 -2.40 -6.19 -5.95
N ASN A 93 -3.00 -6.59 -7.08
CA ASN A 93 -3.05 -7.98 -7.51
C ASN A 93 -1.96 -8.38 -8.50
N LEU A 94 -1.25 -7.42 -9.13
CA LEU A 94 -0.19 -7.72 -10.10
C LEU A 94 0.86 -8.68 -9.53
N ILE A 95 1.16 -8.54 -8.27
CA ILE A 95 2.27 -9.21 -7.62
C ILE A 95 1.84 -10.47 -6.87
N ASN A 96 0.57 -10.58 -6.46
CA ASN A 96 0.06 -11.79 -5.80
C ASN A 96 0.13 -13.04 -6.70
N ASN A 97 0.18 -12.84 -8.02
CA ASN A 97 0.28 -13.93 -9.00
C ASN A 97 1.74 -14.27 -9.38
N ILE A 98 2.73 -13.59 -8.81
CA ILE A 98 4.14 -13.90 -9.10
C ILE A 98 4.59 -15.05 -8.16
N PRO A 99 5.02 -16.21 -8.68
CA PRO A 99 5.28 -17.41 -7.88
C PRO A 99 6.34 -17.24 -6.78
N PHE A 100 7.29 -16.31 -6.93
CA PHE A 100 8.32 -16.08 -5.92
C PHE A 100 7.84 -15.27 -4.70
N ILE A 101 6.62 -14.76 -4.74
CA ILE A 101 5.99 -14.00 -3.67
C ILE A 101 5.18 -14.91 -2.74
N ASN A 102 4.76 -16.06 -3.23
CA ASN A 102 4.12 -17.05 -2.40
C ASN A 102 5.13 -17.59 -1.38
N ASP A 103 4.84 -17.36 -0.11
CA ASP A 103 5.69 -17.78 1.00
C ASP A 103 5.54 -19.29 1.26
N SER A 104 6.16 -20.10 0.38
CA SER A 104 6.20 -21.55 0.55
C SER A 104 6.87 -21.96 1.86
N PHE A 105 7.69 -21.09 2.44
CA PHE A 105 8.39 -21.34 3.69
C PHE A 105 7.53 -21.13 4.93
N ALA A 106 6.41 -20.41 4.81
CA ALA A 106 5.47 -20.24 5.91
C ALA A 106 4.92 -21.57 6.41
N LEU A 107 4.58 -22.47 5.47
CA LEU A 107 4.07 -23.80 5.81
C LEU A 107 5.15 -24.66 6.48
N ASP A 108 6.38 -24.62 6.00
CA ASP A 108 7.49 -25.37 6.60
C ASP A 108 7.81 -24.86 8.01
N ASN A 109 7.81 -23.53 8.20
CA ASN A 109 7.99 -22.92 9.52
C ASN A 109 6.85 -23.29 10.47
N LEU A 110 5.60 -23.29 10.00
CA LEU A 110 4.44 -23.69 10.79
C LEU A 110 4.52 -25.18 11.18
N ASN A 111 4.81 -26.05 10.22
CA ASN A 111 4.98 -27.49 10.48
C ASN A 111 6.10 -27.76 11.49
N TYR A 112 7.21 -27.03 11.39
CA TYR A 112 8.29 -27.11 12.37
C TYR A 112 7.80 -26.69 13.77
N ALA A 113 7.13 -25.53 13.85
CA ALA A 113 6.65 -25.01 15.13
C ALA A 113 5.62 -25.93 15.79
N LEU A 114 4.71 -26.53 15.02
CA LEU A 114 3.72 -27.50 15.52
C LEU A 114 4.39 -28.79 16.00
N LYS A 115 5.37 -29.30 15.25
CA LYS A 115 6.09 -30.54 15.59
C LYS A 115 6.96 -30.40 16.83
N HIS A 116 7.62 -29.26 16.99
CA HIS A 116 8.58 -29.04 18.07
C HIS A 116 8.03 -28.20 19.23
N HIS A 117 6.76 -27.78 19.15
CA HIS A 117 6.09 -26.90 20.14
C HIS A 117 6.90 -25.63 20.47
N THR A 118 7.67 -25.15 19.49
CA THR A 118 8.49 -23.93 19.61
C THR A 118 8.66 -23.23 18.29
N THR A 119 8.68 -21.91 18.32
CA THR A 119 9.00 -21.07 17.15
C THR A 119 10.52 -20.79 17.04
N ARG A 120 11.30 -21.22 18.03
CA ARG A 120 12.75 -21.04 17.99
C ARG A 120 13.39 -22.13 17.14
N GLY A 121 14.24 -21.69 16.19
CA GLY A 121 14.96 -22.62 15.32
C GLY A 121 14.19 -23.04 14.07
N VAL A 122 13.19 -22.27 13.67
CA VAL A 122 12.50 -22.49 12.38
C VAL A 122 13.49 -22.49 11.23
N PRO A 123 13.28 -23.33 10.19
CA PRO A 123 14.23 -23.48 9.08
C PRO A 123 14.41 -22.20 8.26
N TYR A 124 13.37 -21.36 8.14
CA TYR A 124 13.38 -20.14 7.35
C TYR A 124 13.08 -18.92 8.22
N LEU A 125 14.12 -18.34 8.80
CA LEU A 125 13.98 -17.20 9.70
C LEU A 125 13.46 -15.96 8.97
N PHE A 126 13.97 -15.70 7.76
CA PHE A 126 13.58 -14.60 6.91
C PHE A 126 12.56 -15.10 5.89
N SER A 127 11.28 -14.81 6.10
CA SER A 127 10.20 -15.12 5.21
C SER A 127 9.26 -13.91 5.11
N SER A 128 8.44 -13.87 4.06
CA SER A 128 7.48 -12.78 3.89
C SER A 128 6.49 -12.73 5.05
N THR A 129 6.02 -13.88 5.51
CA THR A 129 5.11 -13.99 6.67
C THR A 129 5.75 -13.49 7.96
N ASN A 130 7.03 -13.84 8.21
CA ASN A 130 7.72 -13.43 9.43
C ASN A 130 8.03 -11.94 9.48
N LEU A 131 8.22 -11.30 8.33
CA LEU A 131 8.71 -9.94 8.21
C LEU A 131 7.66 -8.99 7.65
N TYR A 132 7.22 -9.19 6.39
CA TYR A 132 6.33 -8.27 5.74
C TYR A 132 4.92 -8.31 6.33
N ASP A 133 4.30 -9.50 6.42
CA ASP A 133 2.93 -9.60 6.91
C ASP A 133 2.82 -9.23 8.41
N ALA A 134 3.85 -9.54 9.20
CA ALA A 134 3.85 -9.26 10.63
C ALA A 134 4.21 -7.82 10.99
N TYR A 135 5.10 -7.17 10.24
CA TYR A 135 5.67 -5.87 10.60
C TYR A 135 5.63 -4.84 9.46
N GLY A 136 5.69 -5.27 8.19
CA GLY A 136 5.74 -4.36 7.04
C GLY A 136 4.40 -3.77 6.65
N ALA A 137 3.30 -4.47 6.93
CA ALA A 137 1.98 -4.17 6.39
C ALA A 137 0.99 -3.62 7.43
N PHE A 138 1.34 -2.55 8.13
CA PHE A 138 0.39 -1.88 9.04
C PHE A 138 -0.77 -1.22 8.26
N ALA A 139 -2.00 -1.66 8.48
CA ALA A 139 -3.21 -1.32 7.73
C ALA A 139 -3.15 -1.74 6.24
N GLY A 140 -2.47 -2.84 5.97
CA GLY A 140 -2.35 -3.42 4.65
C GLY A 140 -1.13 -2.92 3.89
N LEU A 141 -1.26 -1.88 3.08
CA LEU A 141 -0.22 -1.42 2.17
C LEU A 141 0.35 -0.06 2.58
N GLY A 142 1.68 0.10 2.44
CA GLY A 142 2.35 1.37 2.60
C GLY A 142 2.34 1.96 4.02
N GLY A 143 2.01 1.17 5.06
CA GLY A 143 1.91 1.70 6.42
C GLY A 143 0.75 2.69 6.60
N GLY A 144 -0.38 2.44 5.93
CA GLY A 144 -1.51 3.36 5.86
C GLY A 144 -2.07 3.82 7.20
N LEU A 145 -2.07 2.96 8.22
CA LEU A 145 -2.51 3.35 9.57
C LEU A 145 -1.61 4.44 10.16
N ALA A 146 -0.30 4.34 9.95
CA ALA A 146 0.66 5.34 10.41
C ALA A 146 0.46 6.69 9.70
N LEU A 147 0.17 6.65 8.39
CA LEU A 147 -0.18 7.86 7.63
C LEU A 147 -1.46 8.51 8.17
N LEU A 148 -2.52 7.74 8.45
CA LEU A 148 -3.75 8.28 9.02
C LEU A 148 -3.50 8.95 10.38
N VAL A 149 -2.71 8.32 11.25
CA VAL A 149 -2.33 8.90 12.54
C VAL A 149 -1.50 10.18 12.35
N ALA A 150 -0.56 10.20 11.41
CA ALA A 150 0.24 11.38 11.10
C ALA A 150 -0.63 12.54 10.58
N ILE A 151 -1.64 12.27 9.73
CA ILE A 151 -2.60 13.27 9.25
C ILE A 151 -3.43 13.81 10.40
N LEU A 152 -3.99 12.96 11.26
CA LEU A 152 -4.77 13.38 12.42
C LEU A 152 -3.95 14.26 13.37
N TRP A 153 -2.67 13.99 13.49
CA TRP A 153 -1.78 14.74 14.38
C TRP A 153 -1.34 16.07 13.78
N LYS A 154 -0.98 16.10 12.49
CA LYS A 154 -0.23 17.24 11.93
C LYS A 154 -0.97 18.00 10.83
N SER A 155 -1.89 17.39 10.10
CA SER A 155 -2.54 18.05 8.97
C SER A 155 -3.41 19.22 9.39
N ARG A 156 -3.38 20.27 8.59
CA ARG A 156 -4.23 21.46 8.70
C ARG A 156 -5.49 21.37 7.83
N SER A 157 -5.57 20.37 6.96
CA SER A 157 -6.71 20.12 6.09
C SER A 157 -7.83 19.45 6.88
N ASP A 158 -8.94 20.15 7.10
CA ASP A 158 -10.12 19.59 7.77
C ASP A 158 -10.69 18.40 6.99
N LYS A 159 -10.65 18.44 5.65
CA LYS A 159 -11.08 17.36 4.77
C LYS A 159 -10.27 16.09 5.00
N ASP A 160 -8.93 16.20 4.99
CA ASP A 160 -8.06 15.04 5.15
C ASP A 160 -8.16 14.44 6.55
N ARG A 161 -8.33 15.30 7.56
CA ARG A 161 -8.59 14.87 8.95
C ARG A 161 -9.93 14.14 9.09
N ASP A 162 -10.99 14.65 8.46
CA ASP A 162 -12.32 14.02 8.48
C ASP A 162 -12.31 12.65 7.79
N VAL A 163 -11.67 12.55 6.62
CA VAL A 163 -11.45 11.27 5.94
C VAL A 163 -10.65 10.32 6.81
N SER A 164 -9.59 10.80 7.45
CA SER A 164 -8.73 9.99 8.33
C SER A 164 -9.50 9.47 9.54
N LEU A 165 -10.30 10.31 10.21
CA LEU A 165 -11.14 9.90 11.34
C LEU A 165 -12.14 8.81 10.97
N LYS A 166 -12.80 8.94 9.82
CA LYS A 166 -13.77 7.95 9.33
C LYS A 166 -13.11 6.64 8.91
N SER A 167 -11.85 6.72 8.47
CA SER A 167 -11.10 5.57 7.92
C SER A 167 -10.23 4.85 8.95
N ILE A 168 -10.00 5.43 10.15
CA ILE A 168 -9.09 4.83 11.14
C ILE A 168 -9.58 3.46 11.62
N PHE A 169 -10.87 3.32 11.86
CA PHE A 169 -11.45 2.08 12.33
C PHE A 169 -11.32 0.93 11.29
N PRO A 170 -11.76 1.06 10.03
CA PRO A 170 -11.55 0.02 9.03
C PRO A 170 -10.05 -0.23 8.77
N SER A 171 -9.20 0.80 8.83
CA SER A 171 -7.75 0.64 8.64
C SER A 171 -7.09 -0.12 9.78
N LEU A 172 -7.57 0.01 11.00
CA LEU A 172 -7.09 -0.78 12.14
C LEU A 172 -7.26 -2.28 11.90
N PHE A 173 -8.31 -2.69 11.18
CA PHE A 173 -8.62 -4.07 10.81
C PHE A 173 -8.13 -4.44 9.39
N ASN A 174 -7.06 -3.83 8.92
CA ASN A 174 -6.43 -4.09 7.63
C ASN A 174 -7.26 -3.72 6.38
N HIS A 175 -8.33 -2.95 6.52
CA HIS A 175 -9.16 -2.45 5.42
C HIS A 175 -8.77 -1.02 5.04
N GLY A 176 -7.47 -0.78 4.79
CA GLY A 176 -6.91 0.55 4.55
C GLY A 176 -7.16 1.14 3.15
N THR A 177 -7.74 0.40 2.21
CA THR A 177 -7.96 0.91 0.85
C THR A 177 -8.97 2.04 0.76
N ALA A 178 -9.90 2.13 1.72
CA ALA A 178 -10.95 3.15 1.72
C ALA A 178 -10.40 4.57 1.85
N PHE A 179 -9.40 4.80 2.70
CA PHE A 179 -8.81 6.12 2.87
C PHE A 179 -7.97 6.55 1.66
N MET A 180 -7.37 5.60 0.93
CA MET A 180 -6.54 5.89 -0.24
C MET A 180 -7.34 6.49 -1.41
N VAL A 181 -8.66 6.33 -1.39
CA VAL A 181 -9.57 6.98 -2.35
C VAL A 181 -9.93 8.39 -1.89
N GLY A 182 -10.16 8.58 -0.60
CA GLY A 182 -10.52 9.88 -0.03
C GLY A 182 -9.33 10.85 0.07
N ILE A 183 -8.15 10.33 0.35
CA ILE A 183 -6.88 11.06 0.33
C ILE A 183 -6.12 10.60 -0.94
N PRO A 184 -5.75 11.53 -1.87
CA PRO A 184 -5.14 11.16 -3.13
C PRO A 184 -3.70 10.66 -2.92
N ILE A 185 -3.55 9.38 -2.56
CA ILE A 185 -2.25 8.72 -2.36
C ILE A 185 -1.80 8.04 -3.65
N PHE A 186 -2.73 7.40 -4.37
CA PHE A 186 -2.44 6.76 -5.65
C PHE A 186 -1.93 7.77 -6.66
N PHE A 187 -0.82 7.45 -7.33
CA PHE A 187 -0.14 8.31 -8.31
C PHE A 187 0.32 9.67 -7.76
N ASN A 188 0.31 9.88 -6.45
CA ASN A 188 0.86 11.07 -5.83
C ASN A 188 2.34 10.86 -5.52
N PHE A 189 3.22 11.54 -6.30
CA PHE A 189 4.67 11.40 -6.17
C PHE A 189 5.21 11.84 -4.80
N LEU A 190 4.49 12.72 -4.09
CA LEU A 190 4.88 13.13 -2.75
C LEU A 190 4.82 11.94 -1.77
N PHE A 191 3.75 11.15 -1.86
CA PHE A 191 3.56 10.00 -1.00
C PHE A 191 4.24 8.72 -1.51
N LEU A 192 4.76 8.70 -2.76
CA LEU A 192 5.45 7.54 -3.32
C LEU A 192 6.62 7.08 -2.43
N ASN A 193 7.48 8.05 -2.05
CA ASN A 193 8.66 7.75 -1.25
C ASN A 193 8.31 7.12 0.11
N PRO A 194 7.51 7.75 0.99
CA PRO A 194 7.19 7.14 2.28
C PRO A 194 6.36 5.86 2.12
N PHE A 195 5.49 5.76 1.11
CA PHE A 195 4.67 4.59 0.88
C PHE A 195 5.49 3.32 0.57
N ILE A 196 6.65 3.47 -0.08
CA ILE A 196 7.57 2.36 -0.35
C ILE A 196 8.57 2.18 0.79
N LEU A 197 9.14 3.29 1.29
CA LEU A 197 10.23 3.23 2.27
C LEU A 197 9.75 2.74 3.64
N VAL A 198 8.56 3.12 4.08
CA VAL A 198 8.05 2.72 5.40
C VAL A 198 7.99 1.21 5.54
N PRO A 199 7.31 0.43 4.68
CA PRO A 199 7.33 -1.03 4.78
C PRO A 199 8.72 -1.66 4.66
N MET A 200 9.62 -1.09 3.86
CA MET A 200 11.00 -1.57 3.75
C MET A 200 11.76 -1.36 5.07
N ILE A 201 11.68 -0.16 5.64
CA ILE A 201 12.30 0.13 6.95
C ILE A 201 11.77 -0.81 8.03
N ASN A 202 10.47 -1.12 8.01
CA ASN A 202 9.84 -2.03 8.96
C ASN A 202 10.39 -3.45 8.83
N VAL A 203 10.47 -3.95 7.62
CA VAL A 203 11.07 -5.27 7.31
C VAL A 203 12.52 -5.29 7.74
N PHE A 204 13.28 -4.24 7.45
CA PHE A 204 14.69 -4.13 7.84
C PHE A 204 14.86 -4.13 9.37
N ILE A 205 14.11 -3.29 10.10
CA ILE A 205 14.16 -3.26 11.57
C ILE A 205 13.76 -4.63 12.14
N ALA A 206 12.64 -5.20 11.70
CA ALA A 206 12.18 -6.49 12.17
C ALA A 206 13.22 -7.60 11.91
N SER A 207 13.91 -7.57 10.76
CA SER A 207 14.95 -8.54 10.45
C SER A 207 16.13 -8.48 11.41
N ILE A 208 16.53 -7.28 11.84
CA ILE A 208 17.58 -7.08 12.84
C ILE A 208 17.16 -7.73 14.17
N PHE A 209 15.95 -7.46 14.64
CA PHE A 209 15.45 -8.06 15.89
C PHE A 209 15.33 -9.59 15.82
N LEU A 210 14.93 -10.12 14.67
CA LEU A 210 14.91 -11.57 14.44
C LEU A 210 16.32 -12.17 14.40
N TYR A 211 17.26 -11.53 13.69
CA TYR A 211 18.63 -11.98 13.58
C TYR A 211 19.30 -12.11 14.95
N PHE A 212 19.14 -11.10 15.80
CA PHE A 212 19.66 -11.12 17.17
C PHE A 212 18.82 -11.96 18.14
N ARG A 213 17.76 -12.65 17.66
CA ARG A 213 16.87 -13.47 18.48
C ARG A 213 16.20 -12.72 19.64
N LEU A 214 16.03 -11.42 19.50
CA LEU A 214 15.37 -10.58 20.49
C LEU A 214 13.85 -10.82 20.55
N MET A 215 13.29 -11.30 19.45
CA MET A 215 11.88 -11.71 19.34
C MET A 215 11.75 -13.05 18.61
N PRO A 216 10.67 -13.82 18.84
CA PRO A 216 10.38 -15.02 18.07
C PRO A 216 9.83 -14.67 16.68
N PRO A 217 10.04 -15.53 15.66
CA PRO A 217 9.43 -15.36 14.34
C PRO A 217 7.91 -15.56 14.36
N ALA A 218 7.21 -14.84 13.50
CA ALA A 218 5.74 -14.90 13.36
C ALA A 218 5.35 -16.05 12.41
N VAL A 219 5.20 -17.25 12.93
CA VAL A 219 4.96 -18.47 12.14
C VAL A 219 3.49 -18.89 12.11
N TYR A 220 2.69 -18.42 13.05
CA TYR A 220 1.28 -18.79 13.12
C TYR A 220 0.44 -17.95 12.16
N PRO A 221 -0.52 -18.56 11.43
CA PRO A 221 -1.39 -17.82 10.53
C PRO A 221 -2.27 -16.86 11.32
N VAL A 222 -2.36 -15.63 10.82
CA VAL A 222 -3.19 -14.58 11.42
C VAL A 222 -4.37 -14.30 10.49
N PRO A 223 -5.62 -14.25 11.01
CA PRO A 223 -6.78 -13.87 10.21
C PRO A 223 -6.61 -12.49 9.58
N SER A 224 -6.98 -12.33 8.31
CA SER A 224 -6.83 -11.06 7.57
C SER A 224 -7.57 -9.87 8.21
N GLY A 225 -8.62 -10.13 8.97
CA GLY A 225 -9.38 -9.14 9.72
C GLY A 225 -8.85 -8.87 11.14
N ALA A 226 -7.69 -9.40 11.52
CA ALA A 226 -7.11 -9.08 12.82
C ALA A 226 -6.59 -7.63 12.84
N PRO A 227 -6.59 -6.95 14.00
CA PRO A 227 -6.00 -5.62 14.10
C PRO A 227 -4.52 -5.63 13.71
N SER A 228 -4.12 -4.74 12.79
CA SER A 228 -2.76 -4.73 12.23
C SER A 228 -1.67 -4.62 13.29
N VAL A 229 -1.91 -3.85 14.34
CA VAL A 229 -0.96 -3.69 15.46
C VAL A 229 -0.75 -5.02 16.24
N LEU A 230 -1.75 -5.90 16.23
CA LEU A 230 -1.68 -7.20 16.91
C LEU A 230 -1.17 -8.34 16.03
N TYR A 231 -0.92 -8.08 14.74
CA TYR A 231 -0.52 -9.11 13.79
C TYR A 231 0.75 -9.84 14.23
N ALA A 232 1.79 -9.09 14.61
CA ALA A 232 3.03 -9.65 15.14
C ALA A 232 2.81 -10.43 16.44
N PHE A 233 1.96 -9.95 17.33
CA PHE A 233 1.64 -10.61 18.58
C PHE A 233 0.94 -11.96 18.37
N ILE A 234 -0.08 -11.99 17.52
CA ILE A 234 -0.84 -13.21 17.20
C ILE A 234 0.06 -14.20 16.44
N GLY A 235 0.75 -13.73 15.39
CA GLY A 235 1.61 -14.55 14.55
C GLY A 235 2.79 -15.19 15.29
N THR A 236 3.19 -14.62 16.42
CA THR A 236 4.26 -15.18 17.28
C THR A 236 3.73 -16.05 18.42
N GLY A 237 2.41 -16.30 18.48
CA GLY A 237 1.80 -17.08 19.57
C GLY A 237 1.71 -16.32 20.90
N GLY A 238 1.55 -15.00 20.87
CA GLY A 238 1.35 -14.18 22.09
C GLY A 238 2.64 -13.58 22.67
N SER A 239 3.67 -13.35 21.86
CA SER A 239 4.93 -12.77 22.34
C SER A 239 4.81 -11.25 22.59
N LEU A 240 4.91 -10.85 23.86
CA LEU A 240 4.95 -9.41 24.22
C LEU A 240 6.16 -8.69 23.64
N ARG A 241 7.28 -9.37 23.39
CA ARG A 241 8.46 -8.78 22.74
C ARG A 241 8.15 -8.39 21.31
N SER A 242 7.44 -9.26 20.58
CA SER A 242 7.02 -8.98 19.20
C SER A 242 6.02 -7.83 19.15
N LEU A 243 5.10 -7.75 20.12
CA LEU A 243 4.18 -6.61 20.25
C LEU A 243 4.94 -5.30 20.51
N ALA A 244 5.91 -5.30 21.43
CA ALA A 244 6.71 -4.12 21.74
C ALA A 244 7.50 -3.62 20.51
N VAL A 245 8.11 -4.55 19.74
CA VAL A 245 8.79 -4.21 18.48
C VAL A 245 7.80 -3.67 17.45
N GLY A 246 6.61 -4.27 17.32
CA GLY A 246 5.58 -3.76 16.42
C GLY A 246 5.13 -2.34 16.76
N ILE A 247 4.91 -2.04 18.04
CA ILE A 247 4.57 -0.69 18.50
C ILE A 247 5.74 0.29 18.24
N PHE A 248 6.97 -0.13 18.49
CA PHE A 248 8.16 0.68 18.22
C PHE A 248 8.28 1.04 16.73
N ILE A 249 8.11 0.06 15.86
CA ILE A 249 8.10 0.25 14.41
C ILE A 249 6.97 1.22 14.01
N PHE A 250 5.77 1.02 14.53
CA PHE A 250 4.63 1.90 14.24
C PHE A 250 4.88 3.37 14.61
N ILE A 251 5.55 3.62 15.73
CA ILE A 251 5.94 4.99 16.13
C ILE A 251 6.91 5.60 15.11
N ILE A 252 7.89 4.82 14.65
CA ILE A 252 8.83 5.26 13.60
C ILE A 252 8.09 5.58 12.30
N ASP A 253 7.13 4.76 11.91
CA ASP A 253 6.31 4.97 10.71
C ASP A 253 5.58 6.31 10.77
N VAL A 254 4.92 6.59 11.90
CA VAL A 254 4.25 7.88 12.10
C VAL A 254 5.23 9.03 11.98
N MET A 255 6.42 8.92 12.59
CA MET A 255 7.45 9.97 12.49
C MET A 255 7.94 10.19 11.06
N ILE A 256 8.08 9.12 10.27
CA ILE A 256 8.47 9.22 8.86
C ILE A 256 7.40 9.94 8.04
N TYR A 257 6.11 9.68 8.31
CA TYR A 257 5.01 10.33 7.57
C TYR A 257 4.80 11.80 7.92
N LEU A 258 5.15 12.26 9.13
CA LEU A 258 4.91 13.64 9.58
C LEU A 258 5.45 14.72 8.62
N PRO A 259 6.70 14.67 8.12
CA PRO A 259 7.21 15.68 7.19
C PRO A 259 6.44 15.69 5.87
N PHE A 260 6.05 14.52 5.34
CA PHE A 260 5.32 14.43 4.08
C PHE A 260 3.90 15.00 4.19
N VAL A 261 3.23 14.80 5.32
CA VAL A 261 1.94 15.44 5.62
C VAL A 261 2.09 16.96 5.67
N THR A 262 3.14 17.46 6.30
CA THR A 262 3.41 18.90 6.35
C THR A 262 3.68 19.48 4.96
N PHE A 263 4.45 18.79 4.13
CA PHE A 263 4.70 19.21 2.75
C PHE A 263 3.42 19.19 1.91
N ASN A 264 2.57 18.19 2.09
CA ASN A 264 1.27 18.12 1.40
C ASN A 264 0.41 19.34 1.73
N ASP A 265 0.32 19.71 3.01
CA ASP A 265 -0.43 20.89 3.43
C ASP A 265 0.15 22.18 2.83
N GLN A 266 1.48 22.33 2.79
CA GLN A 266 2.14 23.48 2.16
C GLN A 266 1.83 23.61 0.67
N ILE A 267 1.88 22.48 -0.07
CA ILE A 267 1.53 22.45 -1.48
C ILE A 267 0.06 22.90 -1.68
N HIS A 268 -0.85 22.39 -0.87
CA HIS A 268 -2.26 22.81 -0.94
C HIS A 268 -2.46 24.29 -0.64
N ASP A 269 -1.75 24.83 0.36
CA ASP A 269 -1.81 26.26 0.69
C ASP A 269 -1.27 27.13 -0.44
N GLU A 270 -0.16 26.73 -1.09
CA GLU A 270 0.39 27.45 -2.24
C GLU A 270 -0.55 27.40 -3.47
N LEU A 271 -1.14 26.24 -3.76
CA LEU A 271 -2.11 26.10 -4.85
C LEU A 271 -3.34 27.00 -4.64
N ARG A 272 -3.85 27.11 -3.41
CA ARG A 272 -4.96 28.01 -3.05
C ARG A 272 -4.59 29.48 -3.22
N ARG A 273 -3.33 29.86 -2.98
CA ARG A 273 -2.84 31.23 -3.19
C ARG A 273 -2.76 31.60 -4.68
N ILE A 274 -2.37 30.62 -5.52
CA ILE A 274 -2.21 30.84 -6.98
C ILE A 274 -3.58 30.86 -7.67
N ASP A 275 -4.51 30.01 -7.24
CA ASP A 275 -5.88 29.94 -7.79
C ASP A 275 -6.93 30.09 -6.68
N PRO A 276 -7.26 31.34 -6.28
CA PRO A 276 -8.25 31.61 -5.24
C PRO A 276 -9.69 31.21 -5.62
N LYS A 277 -9.96 30.98 -6.93
CA LYS A 277 -11.29 30.62 -7.43
C LYS A 277 -11.51 29.11 -7.52
N GLY A 278 -10.46 28.30 -7.62
CA GLY A 278 -10.55 26.84 -7.68
C GLY A 278 -11.00 26.17 -6.36
N GLY A 279 -10.88 26.87 -5.21
CA GLY A 279 -11.23 26.35 -3.88
C GLY A 279 -12.70 26.46 -3.47
N LYS A 280 -13.60 26.90 -4.36
CA LYS A 280 -15.03 27.03 -4.05
C LYS A 280 -15.90 25.85 -4.52
N HIS A 281 -15.31 24.81 -5.06
CA HIS A 281 -16.00 23.64 -5.62
C HIS A 281 -15.62 22.30 -4.96
N ASP A 282 -14.97 22.34 -3.78
CA ASP A 282 -14.70 21.13 -2.99
C ASP A 282 -15.60 20.97 -1.78
#